data_5150ebf3e08c1061d1dc7d56e2622134
#
_entry.id   5150ebf3e08c1061d1dc7d56e2622134
#
_cell.length_a   1.000
_cell.length_b   1.000
_cell.length_c   1.000
_cell.angle_alpha   90.00
_cell.angle_beta   90.00
_cell.angle_gamma   90.00
#
_symmetry.space_group_name_H-M   'P 1'
#
loop_
_entity.id
_entity.type
_entity.pdbx_description
1 polymer ?
#
loop_
_entity_poly.entity_id
_entity_poly.type
_entity_poly.pdbx_seq_one_letter_code
_entity_poly.pdbx_strand_id
1 'polypeptide(L)'
;LDSSGISVNTSENRAAASWGQIKDIRRELLRAGHESMDLLLAHLDANLSVFTDYANNYSPANNELLVNNATIFSKYYNIFDSRQTFLALIPIIRKVEDQYLQTFLCPELITALKTNVTGNVKAVKIAMQKAIVAFTVAKVSQNGLFVFDERGLRIDFENMSDGRRENPSYGKTVDQLKSLADEEINNGTQYLKLVAEIIEANAGDFNQCEFPLVKNSKSLPGYEPYNTKGVFGL
;
A
#
# COMPACT_ATOMS: atom_id res chain seq x y z
N LEU A 1 -11.89 -26.43 -15.72
CA LEU A 1 -10.77 -27.19 -16.30
C LEU A 1 -10.99 -28.65 -15.96
N ASP A 2 -11.30 -29.41 -16.99
CA ASP A 2 -11.50 -30.85 -16.87
C ASP A 2 -10.27 -31.51 -16.24
N SER A 3 -10.49 -32.34 -15.24
CA SER A 3 -9.45 -33.08 -14.51
C SER A 3 -8.65 -34.06 -15.38
N SER A 4 -8.98 -34.16 -16.65
CA SER A 4 -8.35 -35.06 -17.62
C SER A 4 -7.02 -34.57 -18.21
N GLY A 5 -6.57 -33.36 -17.93
CA GLY A 5 -5.37 -32.74 -18.52
C GLY A 5 -4.09 -32.80 -17.72
N ILE A 6 -4.14 -33.04 -16.40
CA ILE A 6 -2.95 -33.03 -15.53
C ILE A 6 -2.69 -34.44 -14.99
N SER A 7 -1.57 -35.01 -15.39
CA SER A 7 -1.12 -36.33 -14.90
C SER A 7 0.24 -36.22 -14.23
N VAL A 8 0.46 -36.99 -13.16
CA VAL A 8 1.75 -37.12 -12.48
C VAL A 8 2.41 -38.40 -12.94
N ASN A 9 3.69 -38.33 -13.35
CA ASN A 9 4.50 -39.53 -13.71
C ASN A 9 4.90 -40.23 -12.39
N THR A 10 4.26 -41.33 -12.09
CA THR A 10 4.79 -42.32 -11.15
C THR A 10 5.48 -43.39 -11.95
N SER A 11 6.56 -44.00 -11.44
CA SER A 11 7.58 -44.79 -12.18
C SER A 11 7.05 -45.99 -13.01
N GLU A 12 5.77 -46.31 -13.01
CA GLU A 12 5.20 -47.38 -13.82
C GLU A 12 3.77 -47.10 -14.35
N ASN A 13 3.05 -46.09 -13.88
CA ASN A 13 1.70 -45.78 -14.37
C ASN A 13 1.41 -44.27 -14.33
N ARG A 14 0.77 -43.73 -15.37
CA ARG A 14 0.21 -42.39 -15.36
C ARG A 14 -1.07 -42.39 -14.53
N ALA A 15 -1.01 -41.82 -13.34
CA ALA A 15 -2.19 -41.59 -12.52
C ALA A 15 -2.68 -40.13 -12.67
N ALA A 16 -3.99 -39.90 -12.56
CA ALA A 16 -4.53 -38.57 -12.46
C ALA A 16 -3.96 -37.86 -11.24
N ALA A 17 -3.60 -36.61 -11.37
CA ALA A 17 -3.10 -35.79 -10.25
C ALA A 17 -4.17 -35.69 -9.15
N SER A 18 -3.76 -35.87 -7.90
CA SER A 18 -4.66 -35.62 -6.77
C SER A 18 -5.08 -34.16 -6.70
N TRP A 19 -6.22 -33.88 -6.05
CA TRP A 19 -6.70 -32.51 -5.86
C TRP A 19 -5.64 -31.62 -5.18
N GLY A 20 -4.91 -32.17 -4.19
CA GLY A 20 -3.80 -31.47 -3.53
C GLY A 20 -2.69 -31.06 -4.51
N GLN A 21 -2.26 -31.97 -5.37
CA GLN A 21 -1.24 -31.70 -6.38
C GLN A 21 -1.70 -30.65 -7.41
N ILE A 22 -2.96 -30.69 -7.83
CA ILE A 22 -3.55 -29.70 -8.73
C ILE A 22 -3.54 -28.31 -8.05
N LYS A 23 -3.90 -28.24 -6.77
CA LYS A 23 -3.89 -26.99 -5.98
C LYS A 23 -2.45 -26.43 -5.86
N ASP A 24 -1.47 -27.27 -5.60
CA ASP A 24 -0.07 -26.85 -5.48
C ASP A 24 0.49 -26.36 -6.82
N ILE A 25 0.23 -27.07 -7.92
CA ILE A 25 0.63 -26.64 -9.28
C ILE A 25 0.00 -25.30 -9.62
N ARG A 26 -1.30 -25.14 -9.33
CA ARG A 26 -1.99 -23.88 -9.57
C ARG A 26 -1.37 -22.74 -8.78
N ARG A 27 -1.06 -22.94 -7.49
CA ARG A 27 -0.41 -21.94 -6.64
C ARG A 27 0.93 -21.52 -7.21
N GLU A 28 1.76 -22.48 -7.62
CA GLU A 28 3.07 -22.21 -8.23
C GLU A 28 2.95 -21.45 -9.56
N LEU A 29 1.99 -21.82 -10.42
CA LEU A 29 1.75 -21.12 -11.68
C LEU A 29 1.27 -19.68 -11.46
N LEU A 30 0.37 -19.46 -10.50
CA LEU A 30 -0.09 -18.12 -10.15
C LEU A 30 1.07 -17.28 -9.60
N ARG A 31 1.90 -17.85 -8.70
CA ARG A 31 3.08 -17.16 -8.17
C ARG A 31 4.04 -16.77 -9.29
N ALA A 32 4.42 -17.70 -10.16
CA ALA A 32 5.29 -17.42 -11.28
C ALA A 32 4.72 -16.38 -12.24
N GLY A 33 3.41 -16.42 -12.49
CA GLY A 33 2.70 -15.43 -13.30
C GLY A 33 2.78 -14.01 -12.69
N HIS A 34 2.57 -13.88 -11.38
CA HIS A 34 2.65 -12.60 -10.69
C HIS A 34 4.09 -12.07 -10.61
N GLU A 35 5.07 -12.93 -10.33
CA GLU A 35 6.48 -12.54 -10.38
C GLU A 35 6.88 -12.03 -11.78
N SER A 36 6.45 -12.74 -12.84
CA SER A 36 6.69 -12.32 -14.23
C SER A 36 6.03 -10.98 -14.56
N MET A 37 4.81 -10.73 -14.05
CA MET A 37 4.11 -9.47 -14.23
C MET A 37 4.83 -8.33 -13.51
N ASP A 38 5.28 -8.53 -12.28
CA ASP A 38 6.06 -7.52 -11.55
C ASP A 38 7.39 -7.20 -12.25
N LEU A 39 8.07 -8.21 -12.81
CA LEU A 39 9.27 -8.00 -13.62
C LEU A 39 8.98 -7.19 -14.90
N LEU A 40 7.88 -7.50 -15.59
CA LEU A 40 7.43 -6.72 -16.75
C LEU A 40 7.16 -5.26 -16.38
N LEU A 41 6.39 -5.01 -15.32
CA LEU A 41 6.10 -3.67 -14.85
C LEU A 41 7.37 -2.92 -14.44
N ALA A 42 8.31 -3.60 -13.78
CA ALA A 42 9.60 -3.02 -13.41
C ALA A 42 10.41 -2.63 -14.67
N HIS A 43 10.38 -3.46 -15.72
CA HIS A 43 11.03 -3.15 -16.99
C HIS A 43 10.41 -1.94 -17.68
N LEU A 44 9.08 -1.83 -17.69
CA LEU A 44 8.36 -0.69 -18.22
C LEU A 44 8.71 0.60 -17.47
N ASP A 45 8.71 0.55 -16.13
CA ASP A 45 9.07 1.69 -15.27
C ASP A 45 10.52 2.16 -15.50
N ALA A 46 11.43 1.23 -15.74
CA ALA A 46 12.84 1.55 -16.01
C ALA A 46 13.07 2.14 -17.42
N ASN A 47 12.14 1.98 -18.35
CA ASN A 47 12.28 2.32 -19.75
C ASN A 47 11.15 3.24 -20.25
N LEU A 48 10.71 4.20 -19.44
CA LEU A 48 9.58 5.10 -19.75
C LEU A 48 9.76 5.88 -21.06
N SER A 49 10.99 6.22 -21.43
CA SER A 49 11.30 6.92 -22.69
C SER A 49 11.04 6.07 -23.94
N VAL A 50 11.09 4.74 -23.82
CA VAL A 50 10.81 3.78 -24.89
C VAL A 50 9.32 3.45 -24.95
N PHE A 51 8.69 3.30 -23.79
CA PHE A 51 7.28 2.93 -23.67
C PHE A 51 6.41 4.16 -23.35
N THR A 52 6.33 5.09 -24.30
CA THR A 52 5.67 6.40 -24.12
C THR A 52 4.18 6.29 -23.77
N ASP A 53 3.45 5.34 -24.35
CA ASP A 53 2.04 5.12 -24.03
C ASP A 53 1.86 4.66 -22.57
N TYR A 54 2.72 3.74 -22.11
CA TYR A 54 2.73 3.32 -20.71
C TYR A 54 3.11 4.50 -19.81
N ALA A 55 4.16 5.24 -20.17
CA ALA A 55 4.63 6.38 -19.42
C ALA A 55 3.52 7.43 -19.20
N ASN A 56 2.76 7.74 -20.25
CA ASN A 56 1.76 8.81 -20.23
C ASN A 56 0.43 8.40 -19.59
N ASN A 57 0.02 7.14 -19.73
CA ASN A 57 -1.34 6.72 -19.39
C ASN A 57 -1.42 5.78 -18.20
N TYR A 58 -0.36 5.02 -17.93
CA TYR A 58 -0.43 3.89 -16.98
C TYR A 58 0.65 3.92 -15.91
N SER A 59 1.75 4.66 -16.10
CA SER A 59 2.84 4.69 -15.12
C SER A 59 2.39 5.30 -13.79
N PRO A 60 2.66 4.63 -12.67
CA PRO A 60 2.40 5.19 -11.35
C PRO A 60 3.13 6.52 -11.09
N ALA A 61 4.25 6.78 -11.79
CA ALA A 61 4.99 8.03 -11.69
C ALA A 61 4.17 9.26 -12.11
N ASN A 62 3.14 9.08 -12.95
CA ASN A 62 2.20 10.14 -13.33
C ASN A 62 1.11 10.41 -12.29
N ASN A 63 1.04 9.59 -11.22
CA ASN A 63 0.15 9.90 -10.12
C ASN A 63 0.66 11.13 -9.39
N GLU A 64 -0.23 12.09 -9.18
CA GLU A 64 0.04 13.29 -8.38
C GLU A 64 0.20 13.00 -6.88
N LEU A 65 0.51 11.76 -6.52
CA LEU A 65 0.66 11.31 -5.14
C LEU A 65 2.07 11.62 -4.61
N LEU A 66 2.16 11.89 -3.32
CA LEU A 66 3.42 12.07 -2.62
C LEU A 66 4.18 10.74 -2.45
N VAL A 67 3.44 9.64 -2.29
CA VAL A 67 3.93 8.26 -2.35
C VAL A 67 3.52 7.68 -3.70
N ASN A 68 4.34 7.87 -4.72
CA ASN A 68 3.95 7.64 -6.11
C ASN A 68 4.53 6.37 -6.75
N ASN A 69 5.29 5.55 -6.02
CA ASN A 69 5.81 4.28 -6.55
C ASN A 69 6.05 3.23 -5.45
N ALA A 70 6.18 1.97 -5.88
CA ALA A 70 6.38 0.81 -5.01
C ALA A 70 7.66 0.93 -4.17
N THR A 71 8.74 1.44 -4.75
CA THR A 71 10.04 1.57 -4.08
C THR A 71 9.98 2.57 -2.91
N ILE A 72 9.26 3.70 -3.07
CA ILE A 72 9.05 4.65 -1.97
C ILE A 72 8.19 4.03 -0.88
N PHE A 73 7.12 3.32 -1.24
CA PHE A 73 6.27 2.64 -0.27
C PHE A 73 7.06 1.59 0.52
N SER A 74 7.83 0.74 -0.19
CA SER A 74 8.64 -0.34 0.39
C SER A 74 9.73 0.14 1.37
N LYS A 75 10.18 1.41 1.25
CA LYS A 75 11.12 2.00 2.23
C LYS A 75 10.55 2.10 3.63
N TYR A 76 9.23 2.22 3.77
CA TYR A 76 8.56 2.47 5.05
C TYR A 76 7.70 1.30 5.50
N TYR A 77 7.19 0.51 4.56
CA TYR A 77 6.48 -0.74 4.84
C TYR A 77 6.71 -1.75 3.71
N ASN A 78 7.12 -2.96 4.04
CA ASN A 78 7.52 -3.95 3.05
C ASN A 78 6.33 -4.45 2.22
N ILE A 79 6.37 -4.17 0.93
CA ILE A 79 5.48 -4.71 -0.11
C ILE A 79 6.28 -5.47 -1.19
N PHE A 80 7.52 -5.89 -0.89
CA PHE A 80 8.45 -6.57 -1.80
C PHE A 80 8.76 -5.79 -3.08
N ASP A 81 8.63 -4.46 -3.03
CA ASP A 81 8.73 -3.60 -4.22
C ASP A 81 7.76 -4.02 -5.35
N SER A 82 6.68 -4.75 -4.99
CA SER A 82 5.68 -5.25 -5.92
C SER A 82 4.87 -4.10 -6.52
N ARG A 83 4.96 -3.96 -7.85
CA ARG A 83 4.21 -2.97 -8.62
C ARG A 83 2.72 -3.27 -8.60
N GLN A 84 2.35 -4.53 -8.67
CA GLN A 84 0.94 -4.95 -8.61
C GLN A 84 0.30 -4.61 -7.26
N THR A 85 1.01 -4.91 -6.16
CA THR A 85 0.54 -4.54 -4.81
C THR A 85 0.41 -3.01 -4.70
N PHE A 86 1.40 -2.26 -5.20
CA PHE A 86 1.36 -0.81 -5.18
C PHE A 86 0.19 -0.26 -6.01
N LEU A 87 -0.05 -0.77 -7.22
CA LEU A 87 -1.19 -0.36 -8.06
C LEU A 87 -2.52 -0.54 -7.35
N ALA A 88 -2.70 -1.65 -6.63
CA ALA A 88 -3.90 -1.89 -5.83
C ALA A 88 -4.02 -0.96 -4.61
N LEU A 89 -2.90 -0.44 -4.10
CA LEU A 89 -2.87 0.52 -2.99
C LEU A 89 -3.19 1.95 -3.43
N ILE A 90 -2.99 2.33 -4.70
CA ILE A 90 -3.17 3.70 -5.21
C ILE A 90 -4.50 4.34 -4.78
N PRO A 91 -5.68 3.69 -4.92
CA PRO A 91 -6.94 4.29 -4.51
C PRO A 91 -7.00 4.60 -3.01
N ILE A 92 -6.34 3.77 -2.20
CA ILE A 92 -6.30 3.92 -0.75
C ILE A 92 -5.32 5.02 -0.35
N ILE A 93 -4.13 5.05 -0.98
CA ILE A 93 -3.13 6.12 -0.80
C ILE A 93 -3.76 7.47 -1.14
N ARG A 94 -4.47 7.58 -2.27
CA ARG A 94 -5.17 8.82 -2.65
C ARG A 94 -6.16 9.27 -1.59
N LYS A 95 -6.98 8.35 -1.09
CA LYS A 95 -7.93 8.64 -0.01
C LYS A 95 -7.23 9.10 1.28
N VAL A 96 -6.08 8.52 1.59
CA VAL A 96 -5.25 8.92 2.75
C VAL A 96 -4.66 10.31 2.54
N GLU A 97 -4.09 10.59 1.36
CA GLU A 97 -3.54 11.92 1.05
C GLU A 97 -4.63 12.99 1.10
N ASP A 98 -5.79 12.75 0.52
CA ASP A 98 -6.92 13.69 0.58
C ASP A 98 -7.36 13.93 2.02
N GLN A 99 -7.40 12.90 2.85
CA GLN A 99 -7.88 12.99 4.21
C GLN A 99 -6.87 13.67 5.16
N TYR A 100 -5.58 13.39 5.02
CA TYR A 100 -4.57 13.83 5.98
C TYR A 100 -3.68 14.94 5.42
N LEU A 101 -3.22 14.87 4.17
CA LEU A 101 -2.33 15.84 3.58
C LEU A 101 -3.04 17.18 3.36
N GLN A 102 -4.21 17.15 2.71
CA GLN A 102 -4.96 18.38 2.37
C GLN A 102 -5.59 19.06 3.59
N THR A 103 -5.86 18.31 4.65
CA THR A 103 -6.38 18.89 5.89
C THR A 103 -5.29 19.45 6.80
N PHE A 104 -4.06 18.97 6.64
CA PHE A 104 -2.95 19.29 7.54
C PHE A 104 -2.02 20.38 6.99
N LEU A 105 -1.80 20.42 5.68
CA LEU A 105 -0.90 21.37 5.02
C LEU A 105 -1.64 22.32 4.08
N CYS A 106 -1.03 23.47 3.78
CA CYS A 106 -1.53 24.38 2.75
C CYS A 106 -1.28 23.85 1.34
N PRO A 107 -2.10 24.21 0.33
CA PRO A 107 -1.97 23.72 -1.05
C PRO A 107 -0.61 23.99 -1.69
N GLU A 108 -0.01 25.16 -1.39
CA GLU A 108 1.27 25.61 -1.92
C GLU A 108 2.40 24.69 -1.43
N LEU A 109 2.40 24.33 -0.14
CA LEU A 109 3.38 23.42 0.42
C LEU A 109 3.17 22.01 -0.13
N ILE A 110 1.93 21.54 -0.27
CA ILE A 110 1.63 20.25 -0.90
C ILE A 110 2.21 20.19 -2.30
N THR A 111 2.03 21.23 -3.09
CA THR A 111 2.60 21.33 -4.45
C THR A 111 4.13 21.30 -4.43
N ALA A 112 4.74 22.05 -3.52
CA ALA A 112 6.20 22.04 -3.34
C ALA A 112 6.73 20.66 -2.95
N LEU A 113 6.05 19.93 -2.05
CA LEU A 113 6.45 18.59 -1.62
C LEU A 113 6.45 17.56 -2.76
N LYS A 114 5.63 17.76 -3.79
CA LYS A 114 5.58 16.89 -4.98
C LYS A 114 6.75 17.09 -5.94
N THR A 115 7.51 18.16 -5.76
CA THR A 115 8.70 18.46 -6.56
C THR A 115 9.99 17.92 -5.93
N ASN A 116 11.12 18.21 -6.56
CA ASN A 116 12.44 17.87 -6.04
C ASN A 116 12.86 18.93 -5.00
N VAL A 117 12.72 18.62 -3.72
CA VAL A 117 12.98 19.53 -2.60
C VAL A 117 14.24 19.15 -1.83
N THR A 118 14.86 20.12 -1.19
CA THR A 118 16.07 20.00 -0.36
C THR A 118 15.84 20.56 1.04
N GLY A 119 16.80 20.41 1.95
CA GLY A 119 16.75 20.99 3.28
C GLY A 119 15.55 20.54 4.12
N ASN A 120 14.96 21.46 4.88
CA ASN A 120 13.86 21.20 5.80
C ASN A 120 12.57 20.80 5.07
N VAL A 121 12.33 21.29 3.85
CA VAL A 121 11.19 20.88 3.02
C VAL A 121 11.30 19.40 2.65
N LYS A 122 12.49 18.89 2.36
CA LYS A 122 12.74 17.46 2.14
C LYS A 122 12.48 16.64 3.41
N ALA A 123 12.86 17.15 4.58
CA ALA A 123 12.58 16.48 5.86
C ALA A 123 11.06 16.34 6.09
N VAL A 124 10.30 17.40 5.84
CA VAL A 124 8.82 17.38 5.86
C VAL A 124 8.26 16.37 4.87
N LYS A 125 8.77 16.34 3.61
CA LYS A 125 8.36 15.35 2.60
C LYS A 125 8.54 13.92 3.10
N ILE A 126 9.70 13.60 3.66
CA ILE A 126 10.01 12.26 4.17
C ILE A 126 9.08 11.89 5.33
N ALA A 127 8.87 12.80 6.30
CA ALA A 127 7.99 12.55 7.43
C ALA A 127 6.54 12.36 6.98
N MET A 128 6.08 13.16 6.00
CA MET A 128 4.74 13.03 5.44
C MET A 128 4.56 11.73 4.65
N GLN A 129 5.56 11.29 3.87
CA GLN A 129 5.53 9.99 3.19
C GLN A 129 5.40 8.84 4.19
N LYS A 130 6.11 8.89 5.31
CA LYS A 130 5.99 7.90 6.40
C LYS A 130 4.58 7.88 6.99
N ALA A 131 4.01 9.07 7.26
CA ALA A 131 2.64 9.18 7.77
C ALA A 131 1.61 8.57 6.79
N ILE A 132 1.72 8.90 5.49
CA ILE A 132 0.82 8.39 4.45
C ILE A 132 0.90 6.86 4.35
N VAL A 133 2.11 6.29 4.37
CA VAL A 133 2.30 4.83 4.33
C VAL A 133 1.68 4.18 5.56
N ALA A 134 1.95 4.68 6.76
CA ALA A 134 1.39 4.16 8.00
C ALA A 134 -0.15 4.17 7.99
N PHE A 135 -0.78 5.30 7.66
CA PHE A 135 -2.25 5.37 7.54
C PHE A 135 -2.82 4.49 6.43
N THR A 136 -2.06 4.29 5.33
CA THR A 136 -2.46 3.37 4.26
C THR A 136 -2.48 1.94 4.76
N VAL A 137 -1.43 1.50 5.45
CA VAL A 137 -1.34 0.16 6.05
C VAL A 137 -2.48 -0.06 7.05
N ALA A 138 -2.74 0.92 7.91
CA ALA A 138 -3.87 0.88 8.85
C ALA A 138 -5.23 0.71 8.14
N LYS A 139 -5.46 1.42 7.02
CA LYS A 139 -6.72 1.27 6.25
C LYS A 139 -6.83 -0.07 5.54
N VAL A 140 -5.74 -0.60 4.98
CA VAL A 140 -5.79 -1.88 4.26
C VAL A 140 -5.83 -3.08 5.18
N SER A 141 -5.40 -2.98 6.44
CA SER A 141 -5.49 -4.06 7.40
C SER A 141 -6.93 -4.56 7.62
N GLN A 142 -7.91 -3.70 7.32
CA GLN A 142 -9.34 -4.02 7.40
C GLN A 142 -9.93 -4.45 6.05
N ASN A 143 -9.13 -4.49 4.99
CA ASN A 143 -9.56 -4.82 3.63
C ASN A 143 -9.14 -6.24 3.27
N GLY A 144 -10.12 -7.13 3.06
CA GLY A 144 -9.90 -8.53 2.74
C GLY A 144 -9.21 -8.83 1.39
N LEU A 145 -8.87 -7.79 0.61
CA LEU A 145 -8.08 -7.92 -0.62
C LEU A 145 -6.59 -8.14 -0.34
N PHE A 146 -6.13 -7.76 0.85
CA PHE A 146 -4.72 -7.78 1.22
C PHE A 146 -4.45 -8.81 2.32
N VAL A 147 -3.29 -9.45 2.22
CA VAL A 147 -2.77 -10.37 3.23
C VAL A 147 -1.56 -9.75 3.90
N PHE A 148 -1.54 -9.83 5.22
CA PHE A 148 -0.40 -9.47 6.05
C PHE A 148 0.21 -10.75 6.62
N ASP A 149 1.41 -11.07 6.23
CA ASP A 149 2.17 -12.20 6.76
C ASP A 149 3.48 -11.72 7.39
N GLU A 150 4.33 -12.66 7.81
CA GLU A 150 5.64 -12.36 8.41
C GLU A 150 6.59 -11.65 7.43
N ARG A 151 6.30 -11.70 6.15
CA ARG A 151 7.13 -11.13 5.09
C ARG A 151 6.72 -9.70 4.73
N GLY A 152 5.45 -9.34 4.92
CA GLY A 152 4.94 -8.01 4.60
C GLY A 152 3.49 -7.99 4.11
N LEU A 153 3.14 -6.94 3.39
CA LEU A 153 1.82 -6.72 2.79
C LEU A 153 1.84 -7.13 1.31
N ARG A 154 0.87 -7.91 0.90
CA ARG A 154 0.67 -8.32 -0.51
C ARG A 154 -0.81 -8.45 -0.86
N ILE A 155 -1.10 -8.44 -2.16
CA ILE A 155 -2.45 -8.78 -2.65
C ILE A 155 -2.67 -10.28 -2.53
N ASP A 156 -3.89 -10.65 -2.13
CA ASP A 156 -4.33 -12.04 -2.08
C ASP A 156 -4.99 -12.45 -3.41
N PHE A 157 -4.17 -12.85 -4.37
CA PHE A 157 -4.65 -13.31 -5.68
C PHE A 157 -5.32 -14.69 -5.62
N GLU A 158 -4.98 -15.50 -4.63
CA GLU A 158 -5.54 -16.86 -4.50
C GLU A 158 -7.03 -16.79 -4.17
N ASN A 159 -7.41 -15.91 -3.26
CA ASN A 159 -8.81 -15.73 -2.88
C ASN A 159 -9.65 -15.03 -3.97
N MET A 160 -9.04 -14.23 -4.83
CA MET A 160 -9.75 -13.59 -5.94
C MET A 160 -10.23 -14.59 -7.00
N SER A 161 -9.53 -15.72 -7.17
CA SER A 161 -9.79 -16.66 -8.26
C SER A 161 -10.78 -17.78 -7.92
N ASP A 162 -11.04 -18.08 -6.65
CA ASP A 162 -11.84 -19.26 -6.26
C ASP A 162 -13.25 -18.97 -5.78
N GLY A 163 -13.59 -17.72 -5.48
CA GLY A 163 -14.91 -17.37 -4.92
C GLY A 163 -15.21 -18.06 -3.57
N ARG A 164 -14.38 -18.99 -3.13
CA ARG A 164 -14.41 -19.65 -1.83
C ARG A 164 -13.32 -19.05 -0.99
N ARG A 165 -13.70 -18.32 0.04
CA ARG A 165 -12.80 -17.89 1.11
C ARG A 165 -12.35 -19.13 1.88
N GLU A 166 -11.31 -19.80 1.41
CA GLU A 166 -10.54 -20.66 2.30
C GLU A 166 -9.84 -19.72 3.29
N ASN A 167 -10.01 -19.97 4.59
CA ASN A 167 -9.28 -19.21 5.62
C ASN A 167 -7.80 -19.17 5.24
N PRO A 168 -7.19 -17.99 5.09
CA PRO A 168 -5.77 -17.93 4.82
C PRO A 168 -5.03 -18.54 6.00
N SER A 169 -4.49 -19.73 5.81
CA SER A 169 -3.77 -20.48 6.84
C SER A 169 -2.50 -19.78 7.33
N TYR A 170 -2.15 -18.63 6.75
CA TYR A 170 -0.89 -17.91 6.97
C TYR A 170 -1.03 -16.40 7.19
N GLY A 171 -2.25 -15.88 7.26
CA GLY A 171 -2.49 -14.46 7.52
C GLY A 171 -2.61 -14.12 9.00
N LYS A 172 -2.43 -12.86 9.35
CA LYS A 172 -2.71 -12.36 10.69
C LYS A 172 -4.19 -12.57 11.06
N THR A 173 -4.46 -12.90 12.32
CA THR A 173 -5.83 -12.96 12.83
C THR A 173 -6.48 -11.59 12.86
N VAL A 174 -7.81 -11.53 12.99
CA VAL A 174 -8.55 -10.26 13.09
C VAL A 174 -8.02 -9.36 14.22
N ASP A 175 -7.70 -9.94 15.38
CA ASP A 175 -7.16 -9.18 16.51
C ASP A 175 -5.75 -8.66 16.22
N GLN A 176 -4.91 -9.45 15.55
CA GLN A 176 -3.58 -9.01 15.13
C GLN A 176 -3.65 -7.90 14.06
N LEU A 177 -4.61 -7.97 13.14
CA LEU A 177 -4.84 -6.94 12.13
C LEU A 177 -5.35 -5.63 12.77
N LYS A 178 -6.20 -5.76 13.80
CA LYS A 178 -6.66 -4.59 14.56
C LYS A 178 -5.51 -3.95 15.33
N SER A 179 -4.70 -4.75 16.03
CA SER A 179 -3.50 -4.25 16.73
C SER A 179 -2.52 -3.58 15.78
N LEU A 180 -2.31 -4.14 14.59
CA LEU A 180 -1.49 -3.52 13.54
C LEU A 180 -2.07 -2.19 13.09
N ALA A 181 -3.39 -2.12 12.87
CA ALA A 181 -4.04 -0.87 12.48
C ALA A 181 -3.86 0.23 13.54
N ASP A 182 -4.07 -0.11 14.82
CA ASP A 182 -3.92 0.83 15.93
C ASP A 182 -2.45 1.30 16.07
N GLU A 183 -1.49 0.40 15.91
CA GLU A 183 -0.06 0.74 15.89
C GLU A 183 0.29 1.70 14.74
N GLU A 184 -0.15 1.39 13.52
CA GLU A 184 0.15 2.20 12.36
C GLU A 184 -0.56 3.56 12.36
N ILE A 185 -1.76 3.67 12.96
CA ILE A 185 -2.41 4.96 13.22
C ILE A 185 -1.58 5.80 14.18
N ASN A 186 -1.07 5.17 15.23
CA ASN A 186 -0.21 5.88 16.20
C ASN A 186 1.09 6.34 15.55
N ASN A 187 1.75 5.49 14.77
CA ASN A 187 2.96 5.82 14.01
C ASN A 187 2.70 7.00 13.06
N GLY A 188 1.62 6.93 12.27
CA GLY A 188 1.23 8.01 11.36
C GLY A 188 0.99 9.34 12.08
N THR A 189 0.34 9.29 13.23
CA THR A 189 0.08 10.47 14.07
C THR A 189 1.38 11.07 14.62
N GLN A 190 2.34 10.26 15.04
CA GLN A 190 3.65 10.72 15.48
C GLN A 190 4.43 11.39 14.33
N TYR A 191 4.35 10.84 13.11
CA TYR A 191 4.98 11.48 11.94
C TYR A 191 4.32 12.82 11.58
N LEU A 192 3.01 12.97 11.73
CA LEU A 192 2.35 14.28 11.56
C LEU A 192 2.79 15.29 12.62
N LYS A 193 2.99 14.86 13.88
CA LYS A 193 3.56 15.74 14.91
C LYS A 193 4.97 16.19 14.55
N LEU A 194 5.81 15.26 14.07
CA LEU A 194 7.16 15.59 13.60
C LEU A 194 7.13 16.59 12.43
N VAL A 195 6.17 16.48 11.51
CA VAL A 195 5.98 17.48 10.44
C VAL A 195 5.70 18.85 11.02
N ALA A 196 4.78 18.96 12.01
CA ALA A 196 4.48 20.22 12.66
C ALA A 196 5.73 20.82 13.36
N GLU A 197 6.46 20.01 14.10
CA GLU A 197 7.68 20.44 14.79
C GLU A 197 8.77 20.95 13.82
N ILE A 198 8.97 20.27 12.67
CA ILE A 198 9.94 20.72 11.66
C ILE A 198 9.52 22.07 11.07
N ILE A 199 8.22 22.25 10.77
CA ILE A 199 7.69 23.47 10.19
C ILE A 199 7.78 24.62 11.21
N GLU A 200 7.41 24.40 12.46
CA GLU A 200 7.47 25.39 13.53
C GLU A 200 8.91 25.84 13.83
N ALA A 201 9.85 24.87 13.90
CA ALA A 201 11.26 25.15 14.15
C ALA A 201 11.95 25.90 13.01
N ASN A 202 11.42 25.84 11.79
CA ASN A 202 12.04 26.37 10.59
C ASN A 202 11.08 27.23 9.76
N ALA A 203 10.23 28.01 10.42
CA ALA A 203 9.17 28.80 9.77
C ALA A 203 9.66 29.65 8.58
N GLY A 204 10.91 30.11 8.60
CA GLY A 204 11.53 30.89 7.52
C GLY A 204 11.66 30.13 6.18
N ASP A 205 11.74 28.80 6.21
CA ASP A 205 11.86 27.96 5.01
C ASP A 205 10.48 27.65 4.38
N PHE A 206 9.39 27.99 5.08
CA PHE A 206 8.01 27.66 4.71
C PHE A 206 7.15 28.89 4.43
N ASN A 207 7.74 29.99 3.95
CA ASN A 207 7.09 31.28 3.67
C ASN A 207 6.01 31.22 2.57
N GLN A 208 5.77 30.05 2.00
CA GLN A 208 4.82 29.86 0.88
C GLN A 208 3.36 29.86 1.34
N CYS A 209 3.12 29.74 2.62
CA CYS A 209 1.78 29.64 3.17
C CYS A 209 1.49 30.83 4.12
N GLU A 210 0.26 31.32 4.09
CA GLU A 210 -0.25 32.18 5.15
C GLU A 210 -0.42 31.35 6.44
N PHE A 211 0.03 31.89 7.59
CA PHE A 211 -0.11 31.21 8.88
C PHE A 211 -1.58 31.06 9.31
N PRO A 212 -1.99 29.98 9.97
CA PRO A 212 -1.15 28.87 10.46
C PRO A 212 -0.90 27.79 9.41
N LEU A 213 0.38 27.48 9.18
CA LEU A 213 0.85 26.43 8.26
C LEU A 213 0.25 25.06 8.56
N VAL A 214 -0.07 24.80 9.81
CA VAL A 214 -0.73 23.61 10.31
C VAL A 214 -2.14 24.01 10.78
N LYS A 215 -3.16 23.66 10.02
CA LYS A 215 -4.54 23.85 10.43
C LYS A 215 -4.82 22.99 11.66
N ASN A 216 -4.78 23.59 12.84
CA ASN A 216 -5.10 22.94 14.12
C ASN A 216 -4.20 21.77 14.53
N SER A 217 -3.00 22.06 15.01
CA SER A 217 -2.18 21.06 15.73
C SER A 217 -2.90 20.49 16.99
N LYS A 218 -3.95 21.14 17.46
CA LYS A 218 -4.77 20.69 18.60
C LYS A 218 -5.89 19.73 18.25
N SER A 219 -6.25 19.58 16.98
CA SER A 219 -7.24 18.64 16.49
C SER A 219 -6.68 17.82 15.34
N LEU A 220 -5.58 17.09 15.58
CA LEU A 220 -5.31 15.91 14.78
C LEU A 220 -6.61 15.10 14.83
N PRO A 221 -7.18 14.66 13.68
CA PRO A 221 -8.36 13.84 13.72
C PRO A 221 -8.07 12.64 14.61
N GLY A 222 -8.56 12.74 15.86
CA GLY A 222 -8.48 11.61 16.77
C GLY A 222 -9.19 10.48 16.09
N TYR A 223 -8.52 9.35 15.95
CA TYR A 223 -9.18 8.10 15.64
C TYR A 223 -10.23 7.91 16.76
N GLU A 224 -11.49 8.16 16.45
CA GLU A 224 -12.56 7.59 17.24
C GLU A 224 -12.57 6.10 16.92
N PRO A 225 -12.27 5.23 17.88
CA PRO A 225 -12.32 3.79 17.64
C PRO A 225 -13.73 3.50 17.10
N TYR A 226 -13.79 2.85 15.95
CA TYR A 226 -15.03 2.44 15.32
C TYR A 226 -15.89 1.77 16.38
N ASN A 227 -16.99 2.41 16.74
CA ASN A 227 -17.92 1.88 17.71
C ASN A 227 -18.58 0.65 17.05
N THR A 228 -18.05 -0.53 17.31
CA THR A 228 -18.50 -1.82 16.76
C THR A 228 -19.89 -2.22 17.24
N LYS A 229 -20.63 -1.33 17.90
CA LYS A 229 -22.02 -1.53 18.33
C LYS A 229 -23.04 -1.12 17.26
N GLY A 230 -22.87 -1.51 15.99
CA GLY A 230 -23.83 -1.04 15.01
C GLY A 230 -24.03 -1.80 13.72
N VAL A 231 -23.36 -2.90 13.45
CA VAL A 231 -23.46 -3.55 12.13
C VAL A 231 -23.83 -5.04 12.17
N PHE A 232 -24.06 -5.65 13.32
CA PHE A 232 -24.62 -7.00 13.40
C PHE A 232 -25.86 -7.01 14.31
N GLY A 233 -26.91 -6.40 13.80
CA GLY A 233 -28.28 -6.60 14.26
C GLY A 233 -29.11 -7.11 13.10
N LEU A 234 -29.06 -8.42 12.86
CA LEU A 234 -30.12 -9.32 12.35
C LEU A 234 -29.57 -10.74 12.35
#